data_393408d243a8f06b8f5bf736ac4b240a
#
_entry.id   393408d243a8f06b8f5bf736ac4b240a
#
_cell.length_a   1.000
_cell.length_b   1.000
_cell.length_c   1.000
_cell.angle_alpha   90.00
_cell.angle_beta   90.00
_cell.angle_gamma   90.00
#
_symmetry.space_group_name_H-M   'P 1'
#
loop_
_entity.id
_entity.type
_entity.pdbx_description
1 polymer ?
#
loop_
_entity_poly.entity_id
_entity_poly.type
_entity_poly.pdbx_seq_one_letter_code
_entity_poly.pdbx_strand_id
1 'polypeptide(L)' 'VSAMNQNEFNIIVNGRPKKVPGPSISFEQVVALAFNPVPPAFFTVTWSHGNQGGSLTPGKSVQLQNGMKFDVTETGQS' A
#
# COMPACT_ATOMS: atom_id res chain seq x y z
N VAL A 1 -23.01 -1.34 14.29
CA VAL A 1 -22.69 -1.12 14.16
C VAL A 1 -21.95 -0.72 13.98
N SER A 2 -21.75 -0.73 13.68
CA SER A 2 -21.13 -0.38 13.51
C SER A 2 -20.33 -0.03 13.22
N ALA A 3 -20.23 -0.01 12.91
CA ALA A 3 -19.48 0.34 12.66
C ALA A 3 -18.75 0.84 12.45
N MET A 4 -18.63 1.04 12.50
CA MET A 4 -18.09 1.53 12.37
C MET A 4 -17.01 1.72 12.42
N ASN A 5 -16.69 1.65 12.37
CA ASN A 5 -15.72 1.87 12.39
C ASN A 5 -14.75 1.89 11.91
N GLN A 6 -14.89 2.02 11.95
CA GLN A 6 -13.98 1.88 11.28
C GLN A 6 -12.71 2.47 11.14
N ASN A 7 -11.78 1.90 11.01
CA ASN A 7 -10.40 2.19 10.77
C ASN A 7 -10.09 2.14 9.28
N GLU A 8 -10.69 3.05 8.55
CA GLU A 8 -10.37 3.17 7.13
C GLU A 8 -9.42 4.34 6.92
N PHE A 9 -8.47 4.13 6.03
CA PHE A 9 -7.47 5.13 5.74
C PHE A 9 -7.49 5.46 4.26
N ASN A 10 -7.32 6.74 3.97
CA ASN A 10 -7.22 7.21 2.60
C ASN A 10 -5.75 7.26 2.22
N ILE A 11 -5.39 6.48 1.21
CA ILE A 11 -4.03 6.42 0.72
C ILE A 11 -4.02 6.59 -0.79
N ILE A 12 -2.84 6.79 -1.34
CA ILE A 12 -2.66 6.94 -2.77
C ILE A 12 -1.68 5.87 -3.21
N VAL A 13 -2.09 5.05 -4.18
CA VAL A 13 -1.26 4.00 -4.72
C VAL A 13 -1.04 4.29 -6.20
N ASN A 14 0.21 4.57 -6.56
CA ASN A 14 0.58 4.92 -7.93
C ASN A 14 -0.27 6.07 -8.47
N GLY A 15 -0.52 7.06 -7.63
CA GLY A 15 -1.27 8.24 -8.01
C GLY A 15 -2.78 8.07 -7.97
N ARG A 16 -3.28 6.93 -7.53
CA ARG A 16 -4.72 6.66 -7.48
C ARG A 16 -5.18 6.58 -6.04
N PRO A 17 -6.23 7.30 -5.69
CA PRO A 17 -6.74 7.26 -4.32
C PRO A 17 -7.40 5.92 -4.02
N LYS A 18 -7.11 5.39 -2.85
CA LYS A 18 -7.67 4.14 -2.36
C LYS A 18 -8.09 4.31 -0.91
N LYS A 19 -9.11 3.60 -0.52
CA LYS A 19 -9.56 3.57 0.86
C LYS A 19 -9.40 2.13 1.36
N VAL A 20 -8.63 1.96 2.42
CA VAL A 20 -8.27 0.64 2.89
C VAL A 20 -8.47 0.55 4.39
N PRO A 21 -8.79 -0.65 4.90
CA PRO A 21 -8.88 -0.84 6.34
C PRO A 21 -7.51 -0.89 6.98
N GLY A 22 -7.43 -0.40 8.19
CA GLY A 22 -6.21 -0.41 8.97
C GLY A 22 -6.26 -1.45 10.06
N PRO A 23 -5.30 -1.38 10.96
CA PRO A 23 -4.34 -0.29 11.15
C PRO A 23 -3.09 -0.36 10.27
N SER A 24 -2.84 -1.47 9.58
CA SER A 24 -1.62 -1.61 8.79
C SER A 24 -1.94 -2.23 7.43
N ILE A 25 -0.96 -2.16 6.54
CA ILE A 25 -1.10 -2.74 5.21
C ILE A 25 0.20 -3.46 4.87
N SER A 26 0.07 -4.61 4.21
CA SER A 26 1.22 -5.42 3.85
C SER A 26 1.69 -5.11 2.44
N PHE A 27 2.93 -5.54 2.16
CA PHE A 27 3.47 -5.43 0.82
C PHE A 27 2.53 -6.04 -0.21
N GLU A 28 2.03 -7.25 0.07
CA GLU A 28 1.16 -7.96 -0.86
C GLU A 28 -0.14 -7.22 -1.09
N GLN A 29 -0.67 -6.60 -0.05
CA GLN A 29 -1.89 -5.82 -0.19
C GLN A 29 -1.69 -4.59 -1.05
N VAL A 30 -0.55 -3.92 -0.89
CA VAL A 30 -0.26 -2.73 -1.69
C VAL A 30 -0.09 -3.10 -3.16
N VAL A 31 0.62 -4.19 -3.43
CA VAL A 31 0.80 -4.66 -4.81
C VAL A 31 -0.55 -5.01 -5.43
N ALA A 32 -1.42 -5.66 -4.67
CA ALA A 32 -2.75 -6.02 -5.18
C ALA A 32 -3.61 -4.80 -5.47
N LEU A 33 -3.39 -3.70 -4.75
CA LEU A 33 -4.12 -2.47 -5.04
C LEU A 33 -3.60 -1.80 -6.31
N ALA A 34 -2.31 -1.97 -6.61
CA ALA A 34 -1.71 -1.37 -7.79
C ALA A 34 -1.99 -2.18 -9.05
N PHE A 35 -2.03 -3.50 -8.92
CA PHE A 35 -2.21 -4.40 -10.06
C PHE A 35 -3.29 -5.42 -9.75
N ASN A 36 -4.25 -5.54 -10.61
CA ASN A 36 -5.33 -6.50 -10.45
C ASN A 36 -5.72 -7.03 -11.82
N PRO A 37 -5.32 -8.29 -12.15
CA PRO A 37 -4.57 -9.24 -11.32
C PRO A 37 -3.09 -8.88 -11.19
N VAL A 38 -2.47 -9.42 -10.15
CA VAL A 38 -1.04 -9.21 -9.91
C VAL A 38 -0.24 -10.09 -10.88
N PRO A 39 0.63 -9.48 -11.71
CA PRO A 39 1.44 -10.29 -12.62
C PRO A 39 2.55 -11.02 -11.89
N PRO A 40 3.09 -12.11 -12.50
CA PRO A 40 4.21 -12.84 -11.90
C PRO A 40 5.52 -12.09 -12.10
N ALA A 41 5.81 -11.18 -11.18
CA ALA A 41 6.96 -10.29 -11.29
C ALA A 41 7.43 -9.92 -9.91
N PHE A 42 8.59 -9.29 -9.86
CA PHE A 42 9.09 -8.68 -8.63
C PHE A 42 8.71 -7.23 -8.60
N PHE A 43 8.46 -6.73 -7.40
CA PHE A 43 8.02 -5.36 -7.21
C PHE A 43 8.83 -4.68 -6.14
N THR A 44 8.99 -3.38 -6.29
CA THR A 44 9.52 -2.51 -5.25
C THR A 44 8.37 -1.62 -4.79
N VAL A 45 8.17 -1.58 -3.48
CA VAL A 45 7.14 -0.74 -2.89
C VAL A 45 7.81 0.27 -1.96
N THR A 46 7.53 1.53 -2.19
CA THR A 46 7.97 2.60 -1.32
C THR A 46 6.77 3.39 -0.84
N TRP A 47 6.90 4.01 0.32
CA TRP A 47 5.83 4.82 0.87
C TRP A 47 6.39 6.15 1.33
N SER A 48 5.52 7.14 1.38
CA SER A 48 5.88 8.44 1.90
C SER A 48 4.68 9.05 2.60
N HIS A 49 4.98 9.86 3.61
CA HIS A 49 3.96 10.58 4.36
C HIS A 49 4.62 11.79 5.00
N GLY A 50 4.31 12.97 4.48
CA GLY A 50 4.95 14.19 4.94
C GLY A 50 6.45 14.13 4.67
N ASN A 51 7.23 14.26 5.73
CA ASN A 51 8.69 14.23 5.63
C ASN A 51 9.25 12.84 5.85
N GLN A 52 8.41 11.85 5.99
CA GLN A 52 8.83 10.48 6.27
C GLN A 52 8.63 9.62 5.04
N GLY A 53 9.40 8.54 4.97
CA GLY A 53 9.26 7.61 3.89
C GLY A 53 10.12 6.39 4.14
N GLY A 54 9.87 5.35 3.37
CA GLY A 54 10.64 4.13 3.50
C GLY A 54 10.26 3.13 2.44
N SER A 55 10.86 1.95 2.55
CA SER A 55 10.58 0.84 1.67
C SER A 55 9.74 -0.20 2.41
N LEU A 56 8.85 -0.83 1.66
CA LEU A 56 8.05 -1.94 2.17
C LEU A 56 8.45 -3.18 1.38
N THR A 57 8.95 -4.18 2.08
CA THR A 57 9.49 -5.38 1.45
C THR A 57 8.52 -6.55 1.60
N PRO A 58 8.66 -7.59 0.76
CA PRO A 58 7.76 -8.75 0.82
C PRO A 58 7.71 -9.36 2.22
N GLY A 59 6.51 -9.69 2.65
CA GLY A 59 6.27 -10.26 3.97
C GLY A 59 6.22 -9.25 5.08
N LYS A 60 6.41 -7.97 4.79
CA LYS A 60 6.39 -6.91 5.79
C LYS A 60 5.12 -6.08 5.66
N SER A 61 4.88 -5.28 6.67
CA SER A 61 3.74 -4.36 6.66
C SER A 61 4.17 -3.04 7.26
N VAL A 62 3.36 -2.02 7.02
CA VAL A 62 3.60 -0.68 7.54
C VAL A 62 2.30 -0.17 8.12
N GLN A 63 2.42 0.64 9.15
CA GLN A 63 1.25 1.23 9.78
C GLN A 63 0.67 2.32 8.91
N LEU A 64 -0.63 2.26 8.70
CA LEU A 64 -1.32 3.21 7.84
C LEU A 64 -1.51 4.56 8.52
N GLN A 65 -1.50 5.58 7.67
CA GLN A 65 -1.85 6.95 8.05
C GLN A 65 -2.60 7.57 6.88
N ASN A 66 -3.55 8.43 7.19
CA ASN A 66 -4.28 9.11 6.14
C ASN A 66 -3.34 10.00 5.34
N GLY A 67 -3.45 9.90 4.02
CA GLY A 67 -2.61 10.68 3.13
C GLY A 67 -1.31 10.03 2.74
N MET A 68 -1.08 8.79 3.18
CA MET A 68 0.12 8.06 2.75
C MET A 68 0.11 7.82 1.25
N LYS A 69 1.28 7.90 0.67
CA LYS A 69 1.47 7.61 -0.75
C LYS A 69 2.35 6.37 -0.89
N PHE A 70 1.92 5.50 -1.79
CA PHE A 70 2.64 4.26 -2.08
C PHE A 70 2.99 4.24 -3.56
N ASP A 71 4.23 3.90 -3.85
CA ASP A 71 4.69 3.69 -5.22
C ASP A 71 5.05 2.23 -5.38
N VAL A 72 4.43 1.59 -6.35
CA VAL A 72 4.66 0.19 -6.65
C VAL A 72 5.27 0.12 -8.06
N THR A 73 6.49 -0.40 -8.14
CA THR A 73 7.22 -0.46 -9.39
C THR A 73 7.58 -1.92 -9.66
N GLU A 74 7.33 -2.37 -10.87
CA GLU A 74 7.77 -3.68 -11.30
C GLU A 74 9.25 -3.62 -11.61
N THR A 75 10.05 -4.46 -10.93
CA THR A 75 11.51 -4.38 -11.02
C THR A 75 12.13 -5.57 -11.71
N GLY A 76 11.33 -6.57 -12.06
CA GLY A 76 11.85 -7.73 -12.75
C GLY A 76 10.77 -8.74 -12.96
N GLN A 77 11.11 -9.82 -13.64
CA GLN A 77 10.16 -10.88 -13.92
C GLN A 77 10.64 -12.18 -13.30
N SER A 78 9.69 -12.92 -12.81
CA SER A 78 9.97 -14.23 -12.24
C SER A 78 9.71 -15.34 -13.24
#